data_419809ce43b1118ce84a713dcdeae633
#
_entry.id   419809ce43b1118ce84a713dcdeae633
#
_cell.length_a   1.000
_cell.length_b   1.000
_cell.length_c   1.000
_cell.angle_alpha   90.00
_cell.angle_beta   90.00
_cell.angle_gamma   90.00
#
_symmetry.space_group_name_H-M   'P 1'
#
loop_
_entity.id
_entity.type
_entity.pdbx_description
1 polymer ?
#
loop_
_entity_poly.entity_id
_entity_poly.type
_entity_poly.pdbx_seq_one_letter_code
_entity_poly.pdbx_strand_id
1 'polypeptide(L)'
;MNTFVQTQFEGNRSGLRDILPLREKITPETFEREREKIFKKSWLMIGHVADLPEPGSYFVRELPVVNAALIVIRGRDGVIRSFHNICRHRGNKLIRGGEGCKSTITCGFHGWTWSNTGDLLGVTDESQFHNLDKPKLGLLEVKTATWQDFIFVNFDQAAVPLQDWLGELAHGYDGYFQSQQKYARYRIRVRCNWNLAINSFTEGYHTAYIHRNTAPDYQGGKKNPQRHRPFMQLLARHARYTAPANPEHKLSPAEAIAWNYGPTLFPAADFDYAGLAPALNPGRTEYWLFDVIEWFPNVLLLPGKHYHVELEFWPLSANETDITMTAYAYPPQNYAQRISLEFFRTRLREVAREDMNTLEAQHSAISTGVMPEVFLSQQELVLAHHYRVSEQMLSA
;
A
#
# COMPACT_ATOMS: atom_id res chain seq x y z
N MET A 1 -30.34 29.23 4.41
CA MET A 1 -28.90 29.42 4.23
C MET A 1 -28.24 28.06 4.39
N ASN A 2 -27.75 27.48 3.31
CA ASN A 2 -26.94 26.25 3.40
C ASN A 2 -25.60 26.63 4.05
N THR A 3 -25.46 26.38 5.35
CA THR A 3 -24.16 26.42 5.99
C THR A 3 -23.30 25.31 5.36
N PHE A 4 -22.38 25.67 4.48
CA PHE A 4 -21.36 24.78 3.98
C PHE A 4 -20.60 24.21 5.18
N VAL A 5 -20.77 22.92 5.39
CA VAL A 5 -20.04 22.17 6.41
C VAL A 5 -18.61 22.03 5.92
N GLN A 6 -17.71 22.83 6.48
CA GLN A 6 -16.32 22.83 6.06
C GLN A 6 -15.62 21.58 6.61
N THR A 7 -15.04 20.77 5.70
CA THR A 7 -14.18 19.64 6.05
C THR A 7 -12.99 20.13 6.87
N GLN A 8 -12.65 19.46 7.97
CA GLN A 8 -11.43 19.74 8.72
C GLN A 8 -10.24 19.29 7.86
N PHE A 9 -9.30 20.20 7.63
CA PHE A 9 -8.28 19.99 6.62
C PHE A 9 -6.97 20.66 7.01
N GLU A 10 -5.87 19.93 6.82
CA GLU A 10 -4.51 20.45 6.93
C GLU A 10 -3.75 20.23 5.62
N GLY A 11 -2.96 21.22 5.21
CA GLY A 11 -2.12 21.15 4.02
C GLY A 11 -2.44 22.21 2.97
N ASN A 12 -1.80 22.08 1.80
CA ASN A 12 -1.90 23.07 0.74
C ASN A 12 -2.94 22.65 -0.32
N ARG A 13 -3.99 23.41 -0.47
CA ARG A 13 -5.02 23.24 -1.52
C ARG A 13 -4.66 23.85 -2.88
N SER A 14 -3.57 24.61 -2.95
CA SER A 14 -3.16 25.23 -4.21
C SER A 14 -2.90 24.18 -5.28
N GLY A 15 -3.48 24.36 -6.46
CA GLY A 15 -3.35 23.44 -7.58
C GLY A 15 -4.21 22.17 -7.50
N LEU A 16 -5.06 22.01 -6.46
CA LEU A 16 -6.10 20.95 -6.50
C LEU A 16 -7.18 21.35 -7.51
N ARG A 17 -7.69 20.34 -8.20
CA ARG A 17 -8.77 20.50 -9.17
C ARG A 17 -10.03 19.82 -8.68
N ASP A 18 -11.15 20.51 -8.73
CA ASP A 18 -12.48 19.94 -8.46
C ASP A 18 -13.04 19.22 -9.71
N ILE A 19 -12.42 19.41 -10.88
CA ILE A 19 -12.78 18.76 -12.14
C ILE A 19 -11.51 18.15 -12.74
N LEU A 20 -11.56 16.86 -13.06
CA LEU A 20 -10.42 16.09 -13.57
C LEU A 20 -10.72 15.48 -14.95
N PRO A 21 -9.84 15.69 -15.96
CA PRO A 21 -9.92 15.01 -17.24
C PRO A 21 -9.37 13.58 -17.11
N LEU A 22 -10.20 12.60 -16.73
CA LEU A 22 -9.74 11.23 -16.43
C LEU A 22 -9.35 10.41 -17.65
N ARG A 23 -9.97 10.66 -18.82
CA ARG A 23 -9.71 9.83 -20.00
C ARG A 23 -8.23 9.80 -20.39
N GLU A 24 -7.58 10.95 -20.35
CA GLU A 24 -6.15 11.07 -20.71
C GLU A 24 -5.23 10.35 -19.72
N LYS A 25 -5.71 10.11 -18.51
CA LYS A 25 -4.92 9.50 -17.42
C LYS A 25 -4.93 7.96 -17.45
N ILE A 26 -5.81 7.35 -18.24
CA ILE A 26 -5.95 5.88 -18.31
C ILE A 26 -5.47 5.30 -19.64
N THR A 27 -4.62 6.04 -20.39
CA THR A 27 -4.09 5.58 -21.68
C THR A 27 -2.79 4.78 -21.52
N PRO A 28 -2.46 3.89 -22.49
CA PRO A 28 -1.18 3.20 -22.50
C PRO A 28 0.02 4.16 -22.49
N GLU A 29 -0.04 5.28 -23.19
CA GLU A 29 1.02 6.29 -23.26
C GLU A 29 1.25 6.94 -21.89
N THR A 30 0.18 7.27 -21.19
CA THR A 30 0.27 7.81 -19.83
C THR A 30 0.85 6.77 -18.89
N PHE A 31 0.44 5.51 -19.00
CA PHE A 31 0.98 4.42 -18.18
C PHE A 31 2.49 4.23 -18.38
N GLU A 32 3.02 4.31 -19.61
CA GLU A 32 4.47 4.23 -19.83
C GLU A 32 5.21 5.43 -19.19
N ARG A 33 4.63 6.63 -19.24
CA ARG A 33 5.18 7.79 -18.54
C ARG A 33 5.13 7.62 -17.02
N GLU A 34 4.05 7.08 -16.46
CA GLU A 34 3.92 6.77 -15.04
C GLU A 34 4.98 5.75 -14.60
N ARG A 35 5.22 4.71 -15.40
CA ARG A 35 6.30 3.74 -15.16
C ARG A 35 7.64 4.43 -14.96
N GLU A 36 8.03 5.30 -15.89
CA GLU A 36 9.35 5.95 -15.90
C GLU A 36 9.46 7.07 -14.86
N LYS A 37 8.42 7.89 -14.72
CA LYS A 37 8.46 9.11 -13.94
C LYS A 37 7.92 8.95 -12.52
N ILE A 38 7.00 8.01 -12.29
CA ILE A 38 6.41 7.76 -10.98
C ILE A 38 7.01 6.50 -10.35
N PHE A 39 6.78 5.32 -10.92
CA PHE A 39 7.15 4.07 -10.25
C PHE A 39 8.66 3.87 -10.11
N LYS A 40 9.46 4.17 -11.14
CA LYS A 40 10.93 4.07 -11.04
C LYS A 40 11.56 5.16 -10.18
N LYS A 41 10.84 6.25 -9.89
CA LYS A 41 11.31 7.40 -9.10
C LYS A 41 10.78 7.42 -7.66
N SER A 42 9.88 6.53 -7.32
CA SER A 42 9.25 6.43 -5.99
C SER A 42 9.88 5.33 -5.15
N TRP A 43 9.82 5.48 -3.83
CA TRP A 43 10.03 4.38 -2.92
C TRP A 43 8.79 3.47 -2.93
N LEU A 44 8.99 2.24 -3.36
CA LEU A 44 7.94 1.22 -3.48
C LEU A 44 8.03 0.24 -2.32
N MET A 45 6.98 0.08 -1.56
CA MET A 45 6.87 -0.94 -0.52
C MET A 45 6.73 -2.32 -1.18
N ILE A 46 7.60 -3.27 -0.83
CA ILE A 46 7.67 -4.57 -1.50
C ILE A 46 7.55 -5.78 -0.56
N GLY A 47 7.55 -5.59 0.73
CA GLY A 47 7.45 -6.67 1.71
C GLY A 47 7.76 -6.22 3.13
N HIS A 48 7.94 -7.18 4.02
CA HIS A 48 8.14 -6.96 5.45
C HIS A 48 9.49 -7.51 5.93
N VAL A 49 10.05 -6.84 6.94
CA VAL A 49 11.29 -7.30 7.62
C VAL A 49 11.06 -8.67 8.26
N ALA A 50 9.84 -8.91 8.76
CA ALA A 50 9.44 -10.19 9.34
C ALA A 50 9.41 -11.35 8.33
N ASP A 51 9.30 -11.08 7.01
CA ASP A 51 9.39 -12.11 5.96
C ASP A 51 10.85 -12.63 5.78
N LEU A 52 11.84 -11.97 6.41
CA LEU A 52 13.27 -12.28 6.35
C LEU A 52 13.86 -12.48 7.76
N PRO A 53 13.45 -13.52 8.52
CA PRO A 53 13.74 -13.62 9.96
C PRO A 53 15.23 -13.82 10.28
N GLU A 54 15.99 -14.46 9.42
CA GLU A 54 17.40 -14.82 9.69
C GLU A 54 18.34 -14.51 8.50
N PRO A 55 19.64 -14.39 8.72
CA PRO A 55 20.63 -14.25 7.66
C PRO A 55 20.50 -15.35 6.60
N GLY A 56 20.38 -14.96 5.34
CA GLY A 56 20.13 -15.83 4.20
C GLY A 56 18.65 -15.97 3.83
N SER A 57 17.71 -15.59 4.69
CA SER A 57 16.29 -15.53 4.32
C SER A 57 16.08 -14.63 3.12
N TYR A 58 15.30 -15.08 2.14
CA TYR A 58 15.01 -14.34 0.92
C TYR A 58 13.58 -14.58 0.45
N PHE A 59 13.08 -13.63 -0.31
CA PHE A 59 11.91 -13.82 -1.20
C PHE A 59 12.17 -13.19 -2.57
N VAL A 60 11.44 -13.65 -3.57
CA VAL A 60 11.46 -13.07 -4.94
C VAL A 60 10.22 -12.20 -5.13
N ARG A 61 10.42 -10.95 -5.58
CA ARG A 61 9.34 -10.02 -5.91
C ARG A 61 9.38 -9.69 -7.40
N GLU A 62 8.32 -10.07 -8.12
CA GLU A 62 8.09 -9.61 -9.48
C GLU A 62 7.43 -8.23 -9.45
N LEU A 63 7.96 -7.29 -10.21
CA LEU A 63 7.46 -5.91 -10.32
C LEU A 63 7.25 -5.56 -11.80
N PRO A 64 6.16 -6.05 -12.42
CA PRO A 64 5.90 -5.81 -13.85
C PRO A 64 5.83 -4.32 -14.20
N VAL A 65 5.33 -3.49 -13.29
CA VAL A 65 5.20 -2.04 -13.47
C VAL A 65 6.54 -1.36 -13.79
N VAL A 66 7.65 -1.87 -13.30
CA VAL A 66 9.00 -1.34 -13.55
C VAL A 66 9.87 -2.29 -14.37
N ASN A 67 9.27 -3.34 -14.96
CA ASN A 67 9.95 -4.39 -15.74
C ASN A 67 11.11 -5.05 -14.96
N ALA A 68 10.92 -5.32 -13.67
CA ALA A 68 11.95 -5.89 -12.81
C ALA A 68 11.45 -7.12 -12.05
N ALA A 69 12.38 -8.01 -11.77
CA ALA A 69 12.26 -9.06 -10.76
C ALA A 69 13.39 -8.87 -9.75
N LEU A 70 13.09 -8.92 -8.48
CA LEU A 70 14.05 -8.69 -7.40
C LEU A 70 14.21 -9.95 -6.55
N ILE A 71 15.45 -10.18 -6.09
CA ILE A 71 15.77 -11.03 -4.95
C ILE A 71 15.93 -10.08 -3.76
N VAL A 72 15.06 -10.19 -2.78
CA VAL A 72 15.16 -9.45 -1.52
C VAL A 72 15.69 -10.42 -0.48
N ILE A 73 16.83 -10.09 0.13
CA ILE A 73 17.58 -11.03 0.98
C ILE A 73 18.18 -10.33 2.19
N ARG A 74 18.15 -11.00 3.34
CA ARG A 74 18.93 -10.60 4.50
C ARG A 74 20.34 -11.18 4.34
N GLY A 75 21.33 -10.33 4.17
CA GLY A 75 22.73 -10.72 4.08
C GLY A 75 23.26 -11.36 5.38
N ARG A 76 24.40 -12.04 5.30
CA ARG A 76 25.13 -12.58 6.49
C ARG A 76 25.48 -11.53 7.54
N ASP A 77 25.55 -10.27 7.12
CA ASP A 77 25.79 -9.09 7.94
C ASP A 77 24.52 -8.52 8.59
N GLY A 78 23.36 -9.18 8.40
CA GLY A 78 22.05 -8.77 8.90
C GLY A 78 21.36 -7.68 8.07
N VAL A 79 22.04 -7.10 7.08
CA VAL A 79 21.48 -6.02 6.25
C VAL A 79 20.56 -6.59 5.16
N ILE A 80 19.39 -6.00 5.00
CA ILE A 80 18.45 -6.35 3.93
C ILE A 80 18.84 -5.59 2.65
N ARG A 81 18.99 -6.34 1.55
CA ARG A 81 19.32 -5.82 0.22
C ARG A 81 18.35 -6.37 -0.81
N SER A 82 18.18 -5.61 -1.87
CA SER A 82 17.43 -6.05 -3.05
C SER A 82 18.36 -6.05 -4.26
N PHE A 83 18.39 -7.15 -4.98
CA PHE A 83 19.15 -7.29 -6.20
C PHE A 83 18.25 -7.62 -7.38
N HIS A 84 18.59 -7.11 -8.57
CA HIS A 84 17.95 -7.59 -9.78
C HIS A 84 18.15 -9.10 -9.90
N ASN A 85 17.08 -9.83 -10.12
CA ASN A 85 17.09 -11.28 -10.25
C ASN A 85 17.59 -11.74 -11.64
N ILE A 86 18.84 -11.36 -11.95
CA ILE A 86 19.46 -11.58 -13.25
C ILE A 86 20.95 -11.96 -13.11
N CYS A 87 21.36 -12.99 -13.81
CA CYS A 87 22.75 -13.42 -13.84
C CYS A 87 23.62 -12.46 -14.66
N ARG A 88 24.75 -12.03 -14.10
CA ARG A 88 25.70 -11.09 -14.73
C ARG A 88 26.43 -11.68 -15.94
N HIS A 89 26.37 -13.00 -16.15
CA HIS A 89 26.99 -13.65 -17.29
C HIS A 89 26.18 -13.46 -18.57
N ARG A 90 24.97 -14.05 -18.63
CA ARG A 90 24.11 -14.06 -19.85
C ARG A 90 22.63 -13.89 -19.53
N GLY A 91 22.30 -13.16 -18.46
CA GLY A 91 20.95 -12.73 -18.16
C GLY A 91 19.97 -13.79 -17.66
N ASN A 92 20.42 -15.01 -17.33
CA ASN A 92 19.51 -16.01 -16.78
C ASN A 92 18.93 -15.56 -15.44
N LYS A 93 17.65 -15.87 -15.19
CA LYS A 93 17.02 -15.65 -13.88
C LYS A 93 17.70 -16.51 -12.82
N LEU A 94 18.16 -15.90 -11.72
CA LEU A 94 18.93 -16.58 -10.68
C LEU A 94 18.06 -17.45 -9.79
N ILE A 95 16.92 -16.91 -9.33
CA ILE A 95 15.94 -17.64 -8.51
C ILE A 95 14.58 -17.56 -9.22
N ARG A 96 13.97 -18.70 -9.49
CA ARG A 96 12.73 -18.76 -10.31
C ARG A 96 11.49 -18.24 -9.59
N GLY A 97 11.52 -18.13 -8.26
CA GLY A 97 10.41 -17.60 -7.45
C GLY A 97 10.42 -18.18 -6.05
N GLY A 98 9.42 -17.78 -5.25
CA GLY A 98 9.25 -18.25 -3.88
C GLY A 98 10.09 -17.50 -2.85
N GLU A 99 10.20 -18.13 -1.70
CA GLU A 99 10.94 -17.69 -0.51
C GLU A 99 11.78 -18.85 0.03
N GLY A 100 12.73 -18.55 0.89
CA GLY A 100 13.60 -19.56 1.49
C GLY A 100 14.83 -18.96 2.16
N CYS A 101 15.86 -19.78 2.35
CA CYS A 101 17.12 -19.36 2.94
C CYS A 101 18.31 -19.82 2.08
N LYS A 102 19.25 -18.92 1.79
CA LYS A 102 20.45 -19.18 0.96
C LYS A 102 21.66 -18.40 1.49
N SER A 103 22.76 -19.12 1.68
CA SER A 103 24.07 -18.49 1.96
C SER A 103 24.72 -17.95 0.69
N THR A 104 24.42 -18.57 -0.46
CA THR A 104 24.95 -18.18 -1.78
C THR A 104 23.85 -18.29 -2.83
N ILE A 105 23.97 -17.50 -3.89
CA ILE A 105 23.07 -17.46 -5.03
C ILE A 105 23.83 -17.99 -6.25
N THR A 106 23.51 -19.21 -6.70
CA THR A 106 24.16 -19.85 -7.83
C THR A 106 23.25 -19.88 -9.05
N CYS A 107 23.77 -19.40 -10.19
CA CYS A 107 23.07 -19.45 -11.46
C CYS A 107 22.96 -20.88 -11.96
N GLY A 108 21.75 -21.36 -12.18
CA GLY A 108 21.48 -22.71 -12.66
C GLY A 108 21.87 -22.96 -14.13
N PHE A 109 22.41 -21.93 -14.84
CA PHE A 109 22.80 -22.07 -16.24
C PHE A 109 24.30 -22.48 -16.36
N HIS A 110 25.22 -21.69 -15.74
CA HIS A 110 26.67 -21.96 -15.87
C HIS A 110 27.41 -21.91 -14.51
N GLY A 111 26.68 -22.03 -13.39
CA GLY A 111 27.30 -22.15 -12.08
C GLY A 111 27.94 -20.91 -11.49
N TRP A 112 27.80 -19.72 -12.12
CA TRP A 112 28.29 -18.49 -11.50
C TRP A 112 27.62 -18.28 -10.15
N THR A 113 28.39 -17.98 -9.13
CA THR A 113 27.93 -17.97 -7.74
C THR A 113 28.27 -16.65 -7.04
N TRP A 114 27.27 -16.07 -6.38
CA TRP A 114 27.40 -14.85 -5.57
C TRP A 114 27.14 -15.15 -4.10
N SER A 115 27.72 -14.33 -3.23
CA SER A 115 27.36 -14.28 -1.82
C SER A 115 25.93 -13.70 -1.65
N ASN A 116 25.34 -13.88 -0.48
CA ASN A 116 24.10 -13.20 -0.13
C ASN A 116 24.28 -11.71 0.22
N THR A 117 25.51 -11.19 0.11
CA THR A 117 25.82 -9.76 0.13
C THR A 117 26.04 -9.18 -1.27
N GLY A 118 25.96 -10.02 -2.31
CA GLY A 118 26.01 -9.61 -3.72
C GLY A 118 27.36 -9.78 -4.40
N ASP A 119 28.45 -10.15 -3.68
CA ASP A 119 29.78 -10.29 -4.27
C ASP A 119 29.91 -11.54 -5.12
N LEU A 120 30.58 -11.45 -6.29
CA LEU A 120 30.87 -12.62 -7.13
C LEU A 120 31.95 -13.49 -6.47
N LEU A 121 31.56 -14.70 -6.07
CA LEU A 121 32.45 -15.66 -5.39
C LEU A 121 33.17 -16.59 -6.38
N GLY A 122 32.45 -17.13 -7.34
CA GLY A 122 32.95 -18.15 -8.23
C GLY A 122 32.44 -18.05 -9.66
N VAL A 123 33.29 -18.41 -10.59
CA VAL A 123 33.03 -18.51 -12.01
C VAL A 123 33.49 -19.88 -12.50
N THR A 124 32.65 -20.63 -13.16
CA THR A 124 33.02 -21.92 -13.76
C THR A 124 34.03 -21.67 -14.87
N ASP A 125 35.12 -22.44 -14.89
CA ASP A 125 36.20 -22.34 -15.87
C ASP A 125 36.75 -20.90 -16.03
N GLU A 126 36.95 -20.21 -14.88
CA GLU A 126 37.34 -18.81 -14.81
C GLU A 126 38.55 -18.47 -15.70
N SER A 127 39.52 -19.38 -15.81
CA SER A 127 40.71 -19.21 -16.63
C SER A 127 40.43 -19.06 -18.16
N GLN A 128 39.24 -19.37 -18.60
CA GLN A 128 38.85 -19.19 -20.02
C GLN A 128 38.29 -17.76 -20.29
N PHE A 129 38.15 -16.92 -19.29
CA PHE A 129 37.71 -15.55 -19.46
C PHE A 129 38.90 -14.56 -19.42
N HIS A 130 39.18 -13.95 -20.56
CA HIS A 130 40.38 -13.12 -20.74
C HIS A 130 40.35 -11.77 -20.00
N ASN A 131 39.15 -11.20 -19.69
CA ASN A 131 39.02 -9.87 -19.11
C ASN A 131 37.97 -9.84 -17.97
N LEU A 132 38.03 -10.82 -17.06
CA LEU A 132 37.05 -10.93 -15.98
C LEU A 132 37.49 -10.05 -14.78
N ASP A 133 36.76 -8.98 -14.55
CA ASP A 133 36.92 -8.11 -13.37
C ASP A 133 35.84 -8.47 -12.34
N LYS A 134 36.08 -9.48 -11.51
CA LYS A 134 35.14 -10.00 -10.52
C LYS A 134 34.54 -8.95 -9.58
N PRO A 135 35.30 -8.01 -9.04
CA PRO A 135 34.74 -6.92 -8.21
C PRO A 135 33.65 -6.11 -8.90
N LYS A 136 33.70 -5.97 -10.23
CA LYS A 136 32.65 -5.25 -11.00
C LYS A 136 31.46 -6.12 -11.39
N LEU A 137 31.50 -7.41 -11.11
CA LEU A 137 30.50 -8.40 -11.50
C LEU A 137 29.62 -8.88 -10.33
N GLY A 138 29.57 -8.10 -9.26
CA GLY A 138 28.58 -8.26 -8.20
C GLY A 138 27.13 -8.21 -8.73
N LEU A 139 26.17 -8.70 -7.97
CA LEU A 139 24.75 -8.57 -8.30
C LEU A 139 24.38 -7.09 -8.43
N LEU A 140 23.45 -6.80 -9.34
CA LEU A 140 22.96 -5.42 -9.53
C LEU A 140 22.01 -5.05 -8.40
N GLU A 141 22.50 -4.21 -7.52
CA GLU A 141 21.73 -3.77 -6.35
C GLU A 141 20.71 -2.69 -6.72
N VAL A 142 19.53 -2.78 -6.10
CA VAL A 142 18.48 -1.76 -6.12
C VAL A 142 18.47 -1.07 -4.77
N LYS A 143 18.39 0.25 -4.76
CA LYS A 143 18.35 1.04 -3.53
C LYS A 143 17.28 0.50 -2.59
N THR A 144 17.67 0.06 -1.40
CA THR A 144 16.79 -0.62 -0.44
C THR A 144 16.87 0.10 0.90
N ALA A 145 15.74 0.30 1.54
CA ALA A 145 15.65 0.84 2.89
C ALA A 145 14.50 0.20 3.65
N THR A 146 14.60 0.20 4.97
CA THR A 146 13.53 -0.26 5.86
C THR A 146 13.02 0.88 6.72
N TRP A 147 11.72 0.86 6.99
CA TRP A 147 11.09 1.75 7.94
C TRP A 147 10.04 0.95 8.71
N GLN A 148 10.10 0.98 10.05
CA GLN A 148 9.33 0.09 10.90
C GLN A 148 9.54 -1.38 10.48
N ASP A 149 8.49 -2.13 10.15
CA ASP A 149 8.57 -3.49 9.62
C ASP A 149 8.53 -3.57 8.08
N PHE A 150 8.52 -2.45 7.39
CA PHE A 150 8.35 -2.41 5.93
C PHE A 150 9.68 -2.32 5.19
N ILE A 151 9.77 -3.02 4.05
CA ILE A 151 10.90 -2.97 3.11
C ILE A 151 10.50 -2.17 1.89
N PHE A 152 11.31 -1.17 1.55
CA PHE A 152 11.12 -0.31 0.39
C PHE A 152 12.29 -0.41 -0.57
N VAL A 153 12.00 -0.25 -1.86
CA VAL A 153 13.01 -0.13 -2.92
C VAL A 153 12.78 1.11 -3.76
N ASN A 154 13.87 1.64 -4.33
CA ASN A 154 13.80 2.72 -5.30
C ASN A 154 14.78 2.45 -6.45
N PHE A 155 14.31 2.57 -7.69
CA PHE A 155 15.11 2.33 -8.90
C PHE A 155 15.95 3.55 -9.31
N ASP A 156 15.68 4.71 -8.72
CA ASP A 156 16.47 5.91 -8.90
C ASP A 156 17.63 5.96 -7.88
N GLN A 157 18.87 5.87 -8.37
CA GLN A 157 20.04 5.96 -7.53
C GLN A 157 20.18 7.37 -6.87
N ALA A 158 19.58 8.40 -7.46
CA ALA A 158 19.56 9.76 -6.92
C ALA A 158 18.38 10.03 -5.95
N ALA A 159 17.55 9.01 -5.66
CA ALA A 159 16.41 9.17 -4.76
C ALA A 159 16.83 9.68 -3.38
N VAL A 160 16.06 10.60 -2.82
CA VAL A 160 16.21 11.06 -1.43
C VAL A 160 16.09 9.89 -0.44
N PRO A 161 16.66 9.99 0.77
CA PRO A 161 16.46 8.97 1.81
C PRO A 161 14.98 8.66 2.04
N LEU A 162 14.68 7.39 2.40
CA LEU A 162 13.29 6.96 2.62
C LEU A 162 12.57 7.81 3.67
N GLN A 163 13.27 8.22 4.73
CA GLN A 163 12.70 9.03 5.79
C GLN A 163 12.24 10.41 5.29
N ASP A 164 13.04 11.03 4.41
CA ASP A 164 12.69 12.30 3.77
C ASP A 164 11.55 12.13 2.75
N TRP A 165 11.49 10.95 2.11
CA TRP A 165 10.38 10.61 1.22
C TRP A 165 9.07 10.47 1.97
N LEU A 166 9.06 9.76 3.09
CA LEU A 166 7.88 9.57 3.94
C LEU A 166 7.47 10.88 4.66
N GLY A 167 8.44 11.75 4.94
CA GLY A 167 8.19 13.03 5.61
C GLY A 167 7.51 12.85 6.96
N GLU A 168 6.41 13.53 7.20
CA GLU A 168 5.67 13.46 8.47
C GLU A 168 5.17 12.04 8.80
N LEU A 169 4.88 11.21 7.78
CA LEU A 169 4.45 9.82 7.98
C LEU A 169 5.57 8.91 8.53
N ALA A 170 6.82 9.37 8.56
CA ALA A 170 7.93 8.60 9.13
C ALA A 170 7.89 8.50 10.66
N HIS A 171 7.05 9.27 11.34
CA HIS A 171 7.09 9.44 12.79
C HIS A 171 5.81 9.03 13.49
N GLY A 172 5.92 8.65 14.77
CA GLY A 172 4.78 8.43 15.66
C GLY A 172 4.11 7.06 15.58
N TYR A 173 4.73 6.08 14.91
CA TYR A 173 4.25 4.69 14.82
C TYR A 173 5.10 3.69 15.61
N ASP A 174 5.95 4.15 16.54
CA ASP A 174 6.88 3.29 17.25
C ASP A 174 6.17 2.16 18.00
N GLY A 175 6.55 0.91 17.70
CA GLY A 175 5.97 -0.29 18.28
C GLY A 175 4.59 -0.69 17.73
N TYR A 176 3.95 0.14 16.90
CA TYR A 176 2.58 -0.12 16.44
C TYR A 176 2.49 -1.31 15.48
N PHE A 177 3.38 -1.38 14.49
CA PHE A 177 3.33 -2.44 13.47
C PHE A 177 3.95 -3.75 13.95
N GLN A 178 5.02 -3.69 14.75
CA GLN A 178 5.82 -4.85 15.18
C GLN A 178 5.05 -5.84 16.05
N SER A 179 4.01 -5.39 16.73
CA SER A 179 3.18 -6.23 17.61
C SER A 179 2.08 -6.99 16.89
N GLN A 180 1.89 -6.68 15.60
CA GLN A 180 0.80 -7.24 14.79
C GLN A 180 1.33 -8.32 13.86
N GLN A 181 0.53 -9.36 13.66
CA GLN A 181 0.87 -10.50 12.82
C GLN A 181 -0.09 -10.56 11.63
N LYS A 182 0.43 -10.96 10.48
CA LYS A 182 -0.36 -11.24 9.27
C LYS A 182 -1.36 -12.33 9.57
N TYR A 183 -2.64 -12.06 9.28
CA TYR A 183 -3.66 -13.01 9.61
C TYR A 183 -4.63 -13.29 8.45
N ALA A 184 -4.74 -12.39 7.48
CA ALA A 184 -5.49 -12.63 6.25
C ALA A 184 -4.80 -11.94 5.07
N ARG A 185 -4.83 -12.59 3.90
CA ARG A 185 -4.34 -12.01 2.65
C ARG A 185 -5.28 -12.41 1.53
N TYR A 186 -5.68 -11.42 0.73
CA TYR A 186 -6.52 -11.59 -0.45
C TYR A 186 -5.82 -10.93 -1.65
N ARG A 187 -5.92 -11.55 -2.80
CA ARG A 187 -5.42 -11.00 -4.05
C ARG A 187 -6.50 -11.10 -5.11
N ILE A 188 -6.67 -10.01 -5.84
CA ILE A 188 -7.59 -9.94 -6.97
C ILE A 188 -6.91 -9.22 -8.12
N ARG A 189 -7.18 -9.68 -9.33
CA ARG A 189 -6.82 -8.97 -10.56
C ARG A 189 -8.08 -8.36 -11.14
N VAL A 190 -8.03 -7.04 -11.40
CA VAL A 190 -9.15 -6.27 -11.92
C VAL A 190 -8.78 -5.63 -13.24
N ARG A 191 -9.72 -5.59 -14.18
CA ARG A 191 -9.60 -4.86 -15.44
C ARG A 191 -9.91 -3.38 -15.22
N CYS A 192 -9.04 -2.74 -14.49
CA CYS A 192 -9.16 -1.34 -14.11
C CYS A 192 -7.79 -0.67 -14.09
N ASN A 193 -7.74 0.60 -14.45
CA ASN A 193 -6.55 1.43 -14.28
C ASN A 193 -6.24 1.60 -12.79
N TRP A 194 -4.97 1.57 -12.43
CA TRP A 194 -4.52 1.62 -11.04
C TRP A 194 -4.89 2.92 -10.31
N ASN A 195 -4.90 4.06 -11.01
CA ASN A 195 -5.34 5.33 -10.44
C ASN A 195 -6.83 5.28 -10.05
N LEU A 196 -7.68 4.71 -10.91
CA LEU A 196 -9.10 4.53 -10.58
C LEU A 196 -9.26 3.57 -9.42
N ALA A 197 -8.48 2.49 -9.40
CA ALA A 197 -8.55 1.47 -8.36
C ALA A 197 -8.17 2.02 -6.99
N ILE A 198 -7.00 2.68 -6.85
CA ILE A 198 -6.56 3.23 -5.55
C ILE A 198 -7.50 4.34 -5.07
N ASN A 199 -7.96 5.19 -5.98
CA ASN A 199 -8.78 6.34 -5.63
C ASN A 199 -10.17 5.97 -5.14
N SER A 200 -10.68 4.78 -5.45
CA SER A 200 -11.93 4.27 -4.88
C SER A 200 -11.85 3.97 -3.38
N PHE A 201 -10.66 3.97 -2.80
CA PHE A 201 -10.43 3.72 -1.36
C PHE A 201 -9.90 4.96 -0.62
N THR A 202 -9.65 6.07 -1.31
CA THR A 202 -9.10 7.29 -0.70
C THR A 202 -10.16 8.29 -0.23
N GLU A 203 -11.43 7.89 -0.22
CA GLU A 203 -12.55 8.74 0.19
C GLU A 203 -13.63 7.89 0.90
N GLY A 204 -14.52 8.51 1.63
CA GLY A 204 -15.62 7.84 2.32
C GLY A 204 -17.02 8.19 1.74
N TYR A 205 -17.07 8.92 0.63
CA TYR A 205 -18.32 9.41 0.05
C TYR A 205 -19.20 8.27 -0.49
N HIS A 206 -18.59 7.21 -1.03
CA HIS A 206 -19.27 6.02 -1.55
C HIS A 206 -19.89 5.13 -0.47
N THR A 207 -19.36 5.18 0.76
CA THR A 207 -19.62 4.18 1.82
C THR A 207 -21.08 3.90 2.07
N ALA A 208 -21.90 4.95 2.14
CA ALA A 208 -23.33 4.83 2.42
C ALA A 208 -24.13 4.09 1.34
N TYR A 209 -23.61 4.00 0.13
CA TYR A 209 -24.27 3.38 -1.02
C TYR A 209 -23.69 2.01 -1.36
N ILE A 210 -22.39 1.89 -1.47
CA ILE A 210 -21.72 0.64 -1.84
C ILE A 210 -21.82 -0.37 -0.69
N HIS A 211 -21.54 0.06 0.54
CA HIS A 211 -21.47 -0.82 1.72
C HIS A 211 -22.79 -0.96 2.48
N ARG A 212 -23.90 -0.62 1.86
CA ARG A 212 -25.23 -0.70 2.50
C ARG A 212 -25.62 -2.08 3.02
N ASN A 213 -25.02 -3.14 2.49
CA ASN A 213 -25.31 -4.52 2.88
C ASN A 213 -24.29 -5.07 3.90
N THR A 214 -23.04 -4.66 3.81
CA THR A 214 -21.96 -5.20 4.66
C THR A 214 -21.62 -4.29 5.83
N ALA A 215 -21.71 -2.99 5.63
CA ALA A 215 -21.38 -1.97 6.62
C ALA A 215 -22.48 -0.89 6.69
N PRO A 216 -23.77 -1.27 6.85
CA PRO A 216 -24.85 -0.30 6.87
C PRO A 216 -24.63 0.68 8.01
N ASP A 217 -24.69 1.97 7.70
CA ASP A 217 -24.72 3.03 8.69
C ASP A 217 -23.44 3.21 9.54
N TYR A 218 -22.31 2.56 9.20
CA TYR A 218 -21.08 2.69 10.00
C TYR A 218 -20.46 4.08 10.01
N GLN A 219 -20.41 4.72 8.86
CA GLN A 219 -19.96 6.11 8.70
C GLN A 219 -21.15 7.04 8.48
N GLY A 220 -22.37 6.48 8.51
CA GLY A 220 -23.59 7.15 8.18
C GLY A 220 -24.26 7.85 9.36
N GLY A 221 -25.61 7.85 9.31
CA GLY A 221 -26.45 8.43 10.32
C GLY A 221 -26.78 9.90 10.07
N LYS A 222 -28.08 10.23 10.06
CA LYS A 222 -28.54 11.61 9.83
C LYS A 222 -28.05 12.59 10.90
N LYS A 223 -27.73 12.08 12.07
CA LYS A 223 -27.27 12.86 13.23
C LYS A 223 -25.77 12.81 13.47
N ASN A 224 -25.03 11.99 12.68
CA ASN A 224 -23.59 11.93 12.82
C ASN A 224 -22.93 13.17 12.21
N PRO A 225 -22.42 14.10 13.03
CA PRO A 225 -21.80 15.34 12.53
C PRO A 225 -20.50 15.09 11.77
N GLN A 226 -19.85 13.93 12.02
CA GLN A 226 -18.57 13.59 11.42
C GLN A 226 -18.71 12.99 10.02
N ARG A 227 -19.88 12.47 9.65
CA ARG A 227 -20.14 11.84 8.35
C ARG A 227 -19.65 12.65 7.14
N HIS A 228 -19.81 13.97 7.21
CA HIS A 228 -19.49 14.89 6.12
C HIS A 228 -18.23 15.74 6.40
N ARG A 229 -17.48 15.41 7.44
CA ARG A 229 -16.31 16.18 7.89
C ARG A 229 -15.15 15.28 8.30
N PRO A 230 -14.70 14.36 7.45
CA PRO A 230 -13.48 13.63 7.75
C PRO A 230 -12.34 14.64 7.91
N PHE A 231 -11.46 14.40 8.87
CA PHE A 231 -10.20 15.13 8.91
C PHE A 231 -9.33 14.64 7.75
N MET A 232 -8.71 15.56 7.02
CA MET A 232 -7.81 15.25 5.92
C MET A 232 -6.51 16.00 6.07
N GLN A 233 -5.40 15.33 5.73
CA GLN A 233 -4.08 15.93 5.70
C GLN A 233 -3.42 15.64 4.36
N LEU A 234 -3.05 16.71 3.64
CA LEU A 234 -2.35 16.64 2.36
C LEU A 234 -0.89 17.01 2.57
N LEU A 235 -0.02 16.03 2.48
CA LEU A 235 1.42 16.15 2.67
C LEU A 235 2.13 16.46 1.34
N ALA A 236 3.46 16.47 1.34
CA ALA A 236 4.22 16.79 0.13
C ALA A 236 3.85 15.89 -1.07
N ARG A 237 3.71 14.57 -0.83
CA ARG A 237 3.33 13.59 -1.86
C ARG A 237 2.36 12.52 -1.36
N HIS A 238 2.22 12.41 -0.08
CA HIS A 238 1.32 11.47 0.59
C HIS A 238 0.07 12.20 1.04
N ALA A 239 -0.94 11.44 1.44
CA ALA A 239 -2.13 12.02 2.04
C ALA A 239 -2.74 11.06 3.04
N ARG A 240 -3.61 11.57 3.89
CA ARG A 240 -4.46 10.73 4.72
C ARG A 240 -5.80 11.38 4.99
N TYR A 241 -6.79 10.56 5.26
CA TYR A 241 -8.02 11.01 5.88
C TYR A 241 -8.37 10.11 7.07
N THR A 242 -9.07 10.66 8.03
CA THR A 242 -9.59 9.95 9.19
C THR A 242 -11.04 9.54 8.92
N ALA A 243 -11.30 8.24 8.89
CA ALA A 243 -12.64 7.69 8.71
C ALA A 243 -13.42 7.82 10.03
N PRO A 244 -14.51 8.59 10.07
CA PRO A 244 -15.34 8.72 11.27
C PRO A 244 -16.30 7.53 11.40
N ALA A 245 -16.58 7.11 12.64
CA ALA A 245 -17.61 6.15 12.95
C ALA A 245 -18.96 6.83 13.19
N ASN A 246 -20.04 6.05 13.11
CA ASN A 246 -21.37 6.48 13.51
C ASN A 246 -21.62 6.10 14.99
N PRO A 247 -21.68 7.06 15.92
CA PRO A 247 -21.93 6.75 17.34
C PRO A 247 -23.36 6.20 17.61
N GLU A 248 -24.28 6.37 16.66
CA GLU A 248 -25.65 5.86 16.76
C GLU A 248 -25.80 4.45 16.12
N HIS A 249 -24.71 3.86 15.61
CA HIS A 249 -24.76 2.54 14.99
C HIS A 249 -25.20 1.47 15.99
N LYS A 250 -26.23 0.70 15.62
CA LYS A 250 -26.75 -0.39 16.42
C LYS A 250 -26.11 -1.70 15.98
N LEU A 251 -25.35 -2.29 16.90
CA LEU A 251 -24.71 -3.59 16.67
C LEU A 251 -25.73 -4.69 16.42
N SER A 252 -25.50 -5.49 15.39
CA SER A 252 -26.14 -6.80 15.28
C SER A 252 -25.61 -7.73 16.39
N PRO A 253 -26.29 -8.83 16.75
CA PRO A 253 -25.82 -9.75 17.77
C PRO A 253 -24.41 -10.31 17.49
N ALA A 254 -24.08 -10.59 16.22
CA ALA A 254 -22.77 -11.08 15.81
C ALA A 254 -21.69 -10.00 15.98
N GLU A 255 -21.99 -8.76 15.65
CA GLU A 255 -21.09 -7.62 15.86
C GLU A 255 -20.83 -7.37 17.35
N ALA A 256 -21.86 -7.42 18.16
CA ALA A 256 -21.72 -7.23 19.60
C ALA A 256 -20.78 -8.28 20.23
N ILE A 257 -20.88 -9.52 19.81
CA ILE A 257 -19.95 -10.59 20.23
C ILE A 257 -18.52 -10.26 19.75
N ALA A 258 -18.37 -9.93 18.48
CA ALA A 258 -17.06 -9.62 17.88
C ALA A 258 -16.40 -8.42 18.59
N TRP A 259 -17.14 -7.37 18.89
CA TRP A 259 -16.62 -6.16 19.52
C TRP A 259 -16.21 -6.33 20.97
N ASN A 260 -16.94 -7.14 21.69
CA ASN A 260 -16.63 -7.39 23.10
C ASN A 260 -15.36 -8.20 23.31
N TYR A 261 -14.90 -8.95 22.31
CA TYR A 261 -13.85 -9.94 22.49
C TYR A 261 -12.60 -9.78 21.63
N GLY A 262 -12.55 -8.81 20.71
CA GLY A 262 -11.36 -8.64 19.88
C GLY A 262 -11.38 -7.42 18.97
N PRO A 263 -10.34 -7.26 18.16
CA PRO A 263 -10.24 -6.15 17.21
C PRO A 263 -11.35 -6.24 16.17
N THR A 264 -11.98 -5.11 15.89
CA THR A 264 -12.98 -4.99 14.85
C THR A 264 -12.66 -3.78 13.97
N LEU A 265 -13.22 -3.74 12.76
CA LEU A 265 -13.13 -2.54 11.92
C LEU A 265 -13.83 -1.33 12.58
N PHE A 266 -14.70 -1.58 13.54
CA PHE A 266 -15.54 -0.57 14.15
C PHE A 266 -15.40 -0.64 15.66
N PRO A 267 -14.96 0.44 16.31
CA PRO A 267 -14.91 0.46 17.77
C PRO A 267 -16.31 0.30 18.36
N ALA A 268 -16.40 -0.34 19.51
CA ALA A 268 -17.58 -0.25 20.36
C ALA A 268 -17.88 1.22 20.66
N ALA A 269 -19.10 1.53 21.07
CA ALA A 269 -19.52 2.91 21.40
C ALA A 269 -18.66 3.59 22.49
N ASP A 270 -17.78 2.85 23.14
CA ASP A 270 -16.78 3.35 24.05
C ASP A 270 -15.49 3.69 23.29
N PHE A 271 -15.38 4.94 22.87
CA PHE A 271 -14.26 5.49 22.10
C PHE A 271 -13.08 5.89 23.02
N ASP A 272 -12.57 4.94 23.80
CA ASP A 272 -11.32 5.15 24.52
C ASP A 272 -10.12 5.05 23.59
N TYR A 273 -9.45 6.18 23.39
CA TYR A 273 -8.24 6.29 22.56
C TYR A 273 -6.95 6.40 23.39
N ALA A 274 -7.01 6.10 24.68
CA ALA A 274 -5.82 6.07 25.51
C ALA A 274 -4.79 5.06 24.96
N GLY A 275 -3.54 5.48 24.88
CA GLY A 275 -2.44 4.62 24.43
C GLY A 275 -2.36 4.41 22.91
N LEU A 276 -3.10 5.16 22.09
CA LEU A 276 -2.88 5.16 20.64
C LEU A 276 -1.47 5.64 20.30
N ALA A 277 -0.89 5.05 19.26
CA ALA A 277 0.34 5.58 18.67
C ALA A 277 0.12 7.05 18.26
N PRO A 278 1.09 7.96 18.51
CA PRO A 278 0.93 9.40 18.29
C PRO A 278 0.50 9.79 16.87
N ALA A 279 0.84 8.98 15.87
CA ALA A 279 0.48 9.23 14.48
C ALA A 279 -0.96 8.84 14.13
N LEU A 280 -1.66 8.09 14.98
CA LEU A 280 -3.03 7.68 14.74
C LEU A 280 -4.01 8.79 15.17
N ASN A 281 -5.12 8.90 14.43
CA ASN A 281 -6.13 9.92 14.68
C ASN A 281 -5.55 11.34 14.82
N PRO A 282 -4.79 11.85 13.84
CA PRO A 282 -4.07 13.12 13.95
C PRO A 282 -5.01 14.32 14.16
N GLY A 283 -6.20 14.28 13.60
CA GLY A 283 -7.24 15.29 13.79
C GLY A 283 -7.96 15.20 15.14
N ARG A 284 -7.62 14.23 15.99
CA ARG A 284 -8.29 13.95 17.26
C ARG A 284 -9.80 13.89 17.11
N THR A 285 -10.26 13.20 16.05
CA THR A 285 -11.66 12.99 15.76
C THR A 285 -12.31 12.19 16.89
N GLU A 286 -13.38 12.71 17.47
CA GLU A 286 -14.07 12.14 18.63
C GLU A 286 -14.55 10.70 18.36
N TYR A 287 -15.12 10.47 17.18
CA TYR A 287 -15.61 9.15 16.74
C TYR A 287 -14.68 8.56 15.67
N TRP A 288 -13.40 8.40 16.01
CA TRP A 288 -12.42 7.82 15.11
C TRP A 288 -12.66 6.32 14.89
N LEU A 289 -12.60 5.89 13.63
CA LEU A 289 -12.73 4.49 13.24
C LEU A 289 -11.38 3.89 12.86
N PHE A 290 -10.73 4.49 11.88
CA PHE A 290 -9.38 4.22 11.41
C PHE A 290 -8.90 5.40 10.55
N ASP A 291 -7.61 5.45 10.27
CA ASP A 291 -7.10 6.35 9.26
C ASP A 291 -6.96 5.62 7.93
N VAL A 292 -7.03 6.33 6.81
CA VAL A 292 -6.62 5.87 5.50
C VAL A 292 -5.43 6.71 5.08
N ILE A 293 -4.28 6.08 4.95
CA ILE A 293 -3.02 6.71 4.62
C ILE A 293 -2.61 6.26 3.23
N GLU A 294 -2.45 7.20 2.33
CA GLU A 294 -1.87 6.94 1.03
C GLU A 294 -0.35 7.10 1.09
N TRP A 295 0.37 5.99 0.96
CA TRP A 295 1.78 5.98 0.62
C TRP A 295 1.90 6.01 -0.90
N PHE A 296 2.01 7.20 -1.44
CA PHE A 296 2.17 7.37 -2.88
C PHE A 296 3.38 6.58 -3.40
N PRO A 297 3.29 5.85 -4.52
CA PRO A 297 2.19 5.92 -5.48
C PRO A 297 1.04 4.94 -5.23
N ASN A 298 1.26 3.75 -4.69
CA ASN A 298 0.40 2.60 -4.93
C ASN A 298 0.04 1.79 -3.67
N VAL A 299 0.20 2.35 -2.49
CA VAL A 299 -0.13 1.66 -1.24
C VAL A 299 -1.08 2.50 -0.40
N LEU A 300 -2.15 1.88 0.09
CA LEU A 300 -2.97 2.42 1.16
C LEU A 300 -2.75 1.60 2.41
N LEU A 301 -2.55 2.31 3.52
CA LEU A 301 -2.47 1.73 4.84
C LEU A 301 -3.67 2.21 5.65
N LEU A 302 -4.41 1.26 6.22
CA LEU A 302 -5.60 1.52 7.04
C LEU A 302 -5.32 1.11 8.49
N PRO A 303 -4.64 1.95 9.29
CA PRO A 303 -4.38 1.65 10.69
C PRO A 303 -5.61 1.96 11.56
N GLY A 304 -6.01 0.98 12.36
CA GLY A 304 -6.99 1.08 13.43
C GLY A 304 -6.36 0.90 14.80
N LYS A 305 -7.15 0.81 15.85
CA LYS A 305 -6.63 0.72 17.24
C LYS A 305 -5.79 -0.56 17.48
N HIS A 306 -6.19 -1.70 16.91
CA HIS A 306 -5.61 -3.03 17.19
C HIS A 306 -5.24 -3.82 15.94
N TYR A 307 -5.25 -3.18 14.78
CA TYR A 307 -5.01 -3.80 13.49
C TYR A 307 -4.50 -2.75 12.49
N HIS A 308 -3.93 -3.22 11.41
CA HIS A 308 -3.85 -2.43 10.18
C HIS A 308 -4.17 -3.31 8.97
N VAL A 309 -4.60 -2.65 7.91
CA VAL A 309 -4.81 -3.28 6.61
C VAL A 309 -3.95 -2.57 5.58
N GLU A 310 -3.30 -3.35 4.74
CA GLU A 310 -2.53 -2.87 3.60
C GLU A 310 -3.26 -3.21 2.32
N LEU A 311 -3.41 -2.23 1.44
CA LEU A 311 -3.83 -2.43 0.07
C LEU A 311 -2.71 -2.00 -0.86
N GLU A 312 -2.20 -2.94 -1.63
CA GLU A 312 -1.18 -2.70 -2.65
C GLU A 312 -1.86 -2.72 -4.03
N PHE A 313 -1.65 -1.68 -4.82
CA PHE A 313 -2.21 -1.55 -6.18
C PHE A 313 -1.07 -1.62 -7.19
N TRP A 314 -0.87 -2.79 -7.79
CA TRP A 314 0.23 -3.04 -8.73
C TRP A 314 -0.27 -3.06 -10.16
N PRO A 315 -0.08 -1.98 -10.95
CA PRO A 315 -0.53 -1.97 -12.33
C PRO A 315 0.28 -2.96 -13.18
N LEU A 316 -0.42 -3.71 -14.01
CA LEU A 316 0.14 -4.61 -15.01
C LEU A 316 0.14 -3.95 -16.38
N SER A 317 -0.84 -3.10 -16.63
CA SER A 317 -0.99 -2.27 -17.82
C SER A 317 -1.85 -1.05 -17.50
N ALA A 318 -2.11 -0.22 -18.49
CA ALA A 318 -3.06 0.90 -18.36
C ALA A 318 -4.47 0.46 -17.93
N ASN A 319 -4.83 -0.81 -18.21
CA ASN A 319 -6.20 -1.33 -18.08
C ASN A 319 -6.31 -2.51 -17.11
N GLU A 320 -5.25 -2.88 -16.43
CA GLU A 320 -5.24 -4.04 -15.54
C GLU A 320 -4.36 -3.78 -14.31
N THR A 321 -4.90 -4.10 -13.13
CA THR A 321 -4.22 -3.92 -11.85
C THR A 321 -4.36 -5.18 -10.99
N ASP A 322 -3.25 -5.65 -10.43
CA ASP A 322 -3.25 -6.61 -9.33
C ASP A 322 -3.40 -5.86 -8.01
N ILE A 323 -4.42 -6.21 -7.24
CA ILE A 323 -4.67 -5.64 -5.91
C ILE A 323 -4.45 -6.72 -4.86
N THR A 324 -3.61 -6.42 -3.88
CA THR A 324 -3.40 -7.29 -2.72
C THR A 324 -3.88 -6.56 -1.48
N MET A 325 -4.74 -7.19 -0.70
CA MET A 325 -5.16 -6.72 0.61
C MET A 325 -4.62 -7.68 1.67
N THR A 326 -3.84 -7.16 2.60
CA THR A 326 -3.29 -7.93 3.72
C THR A 326 -3.74 -7.30 5.04
N ALA A 327 -4.30 -8.11 5.93
CA ALA A 327 -4.71 -7.67 7.25
C ALA A 327 -3.76 -8.21 8.32
N TYR A 328 -3.39 -7.32 9.23
CA TYR A 328 -2.55 -7.57 10.39
C TYR A 328 -3.33 -7.23 11.65
N ALA A 329 -3.16 -8.01 12.69
CA ALA A 329 -3.80 -7.77 13.99
C ALA A 329 -2.94 -8.34 15.11
N TYR A 330 -3.21 -7.91 16.32
CA TYR A 330 -2.62 -8.58 17.49
C TYR A 330 -3.03 -10.05 17.54
N PRO A 331 -2.12 -10.97 17.87
CA PRO A 331 -2.44 -12.39 17.97
C PRO A 331 -3.51 -12.63 19.04
N PRO A 332 -4.55 -13.43 18.75
CA PRO A 332 -5.61 -13.72 19.70
C PRO A 332 -5.09 -14.52 20.89
N GLN A 333 -5.44 -14.08 22.10
CA GLN A 333 -5.02 -14.71 23.35
C GLN A 333 -6.00 -15.81 23.82
N ASN A 334 -7.19 -15.88 23.23
CA ASN A 334 -8.22 -16.84 23.58
C ASN A 334 -9.20 -17.08 22.41
N TYR A 335 -10.09 -18.05 22.58
CA TYR A 335 -11.07 -18.40 21.54
C TYR A 335 -12.05 -17.29 21.20
N ALA A 336 -12.43 -16.46 22.17
CA ALA A 336 -13.36 -15.36 21.92
C ALA A 336 -12.73 -14.31 21.00
N GLN A 337 -11.47 -13.94 21.25
CA GLN A 337 -10.71 -13.05 20.37
C GLN A 337 -10.50 -13.66 18.98
N ARG A 338 -10.33 -15.00 18.89
CA ARG A 338 -10.23 -15.68 17.60
C ARG A 338 -11.55 -15.58 16.80
N ILE A 339 -12.69 -15.76 17.44
CA ILE A 339 -14.00 -15.57 16.81
C ILE A 339 -14.14 -14.14 16.29
N SER A 340 -13.70 -13.17 17.07
CA SER A 340 -13.70 -11.75 16.69
C SER A 340 -12.85 -11.49 15.46
N LEU A 341 -11.64 -12.06 15.38
CA LEU A 341 -10.79 -11.96 14.19
C LEU A 341 -11.41 -12.61 12.95
N GLU A 342 -12.08 -13.75 13.10
CA GLU A 342 -12.76 -14.39 11.97
C GLU A 342 -13.94 -13.55 11.45
N PHE A 343 -14.67 -12.90 12.36
CA PHE A 343 -15.69 -11.93 11.98
C PHE A 343 -15.08 -10.75 11.21
N PHE A 344 -14.01 -10.16 11.75
CA PHE A 344 -13.27 -9.08 11.09
C PHE A 344 -12.79 -9.48 9.70
N ARG A 345 -12.17 -10.65 9.56
CA ARG A 345 -11.69 -11.19 8.29
C ARG A 345 -12.82 -11.30 7.26
N THR A 346 -13.93 -11.87 7.67
CA THR A 346 -15.07 -12.06 6.77
C THR A 346 -15.63 -10.72 6.33
N ARG A 347 -15.79 -9.80 7.26
CA ARG A 347 -16.31 -8.47 6.96
C ARG A 347 -15.40 -7.68 6.03
N LEU A 348 -14.11 -7.65 6.31
CA LEU A 348 -13.12 -6.99 5.48
C LEU A 348 -13.16 -7.49 4.03
N ARG A 349 -13.27 -8.83 3.86
CA ARG A 349 -13.39 -9.43 2.54
C ARG A 349 -14.66 -8.99 1.82
N GLU A 350 -15.80 -9.00 2.50
CA GLU A 350 -17.08 -8.65 1.86
C GLU A 350 -17.16 -7.16 1.52
N VAL A 351 -16.67 -6.27 2.39
CA VAL A 351 -16.54 -4.84 2.12
C VAL A 351 -15.67 -4.61 0.88
N ALA A 352 -14.47 -5.19 0.85
CA ALA A 352 -13.58 -5.04 -0.31
C ALA A 352 -14.18 -5.60 -1.61
N ARG A 353 -15.00 -6.65 -1.54
CA ARG A 353 -15.69 -7.18 -2.73
C ARG A 353 -16.73 -6.20 -3.29
N GLU A 354 -17.42 -5.46 -2.43
CA GLU A 354 -18.36 -4.43 -2.87
C GLU A 354 -17.63 -3.32 -3.63
N ASP A 355 -16.48 -2.85 -3.13
CA ASP A 355 -15.65 -1.88 -3.85
C ASP A 355 -15.15 -2.41 -5.20
N MET A 356 -14.56 -3.62 -5.20
CA MET A 356 -14.01 -4.22 -6.42
C MET A 356 -15.06 -4.41 -7.53
N ASN A 357 -16.33 -4.65 -7.18
CA ASN A 357 -17.40 -4.83 -8.15
C ASN A 357 -17.67 -3.58 -8.99
N THR A 358 -17.32 -2.39 -8.54
CA THR A 358 -17.54 -1.14 -9.26
C THR A 358 -16.41 -0.76 -10.20
N LEU A 359 -15.17 -1.21 -9.91
CA LEU A 359 -13.95 -0.77 -10.59
C LEU A 359 -13.94 -1.07 -12.09
N GLU A 360 -14.28 -2.29 -12.49
CA GLU A 360 -14.30 -2.69 -13.91
C GLU A 360 -15.37 -1.96 -14.69
N ALA A 361 -16.54 -1.76 -14.09
CA ALA A 361 -17.64 -1.02 -14.69
C ALA A 361 -17.29 0.46 -14.88
N GLN A 362 -16.68 1.08 -13.87
CA GLN A 362 -16.22 2.47 -13.92
C GLN A 362 -15.16 2.66 -15.01
N HIS A 363 -14.12 1.80 -15.02
CA HIS A 363 -13.07 1.86 -16.03
C HIS A 363 -13.62 1.69 -17.45
N SER A 364 -14.50 0.72 -17.66
CA SER A 364 -15.16 0.47 -18.95
C SER A 364 -15.96 1.68 -19.42
N ALA A 365 -16.72 2.31 -18.53
CA ALA A 365 -17.51 3.48 -18.87
C ALA A 365 -16.66 4.70 -19.21
N ILE A 366 -15.63 4.99 -18.42
CA ILE A 366 -14.71 6.11 -18.69
C ILE A 366 -13.93 5.91 -19.99
N SER A 367 -13.55 4.67 -20.30
CA SER A 367 -12.81 4.33 -21.53
C SER A 367 -13.59 4.61 -22.81
N THR A 368 -14.94 4.71 -22.77
CA THR A 368 -15.75 5.13 -23.92
C THR A 368 -15.46 6.56 -24.38
N GLY A 369 -14.96 7.40 -23.46
CA GLY A 369 -14.68 8.80 -23.71
C GLY A 369 -15.93 9.69 -23.87
N VAL A 370 -17.12 9.17 -23.57
CA VAL A 370 -18.34 9.97 -23.59
C VAL A 370 -18.35 11.02 -22.48
N MET A 371 -17.72 10.68 -21.35
CA MET A 371 -17.57 11.59 -20.22
C MET A 371 -16.12 12.12 -20.18
N PRO A 372 -15.87 13.36 -20.56
CA PRO A 372 -14.51 13.91 -20.64
C PRO A 372 -13.91 14.22 -19.27
N GLU A 373 -14.76 14.52 -18.28
CA GLU A 373 -14.36 15.04 -16.97
C GLU A 373 -15.18 14.39 -15.85
N VAL A 374 -14.59 14.32 -14.65
CA VAL A 374 -15.29 13.95 -13.41
C VAL A 374 -15.25 15.09 -12.42
N PHE A 375 -16.27 15.16 -11.57
CA PHE A 375 -16.47 16.22 -10.58
C PHE A 375 -16.20 15.65 -9.19
N LEU A 376 -15.32 16.31 -8.44
CA LEU A 376 -14.93 15.90 -7.11
C LEU A 376 -15.58 16.77 -6.03
N SER A 377 -16.01 16.12 -4.99
CA SER A 377 -16.53 16.78 -3.78
C SER A 377 -15.40 17.15 -2.82
N GLN A 378 -15.71 17.92 -1.79
CA GLN A 378 -14.76 18.22 -0.72
C GLN A 378 -14.35 16.98 0.11
N GLN A 379 -15.08 15.87 0.01
CA GLN A 379 -14.71 14.61 0.65
C GLN A 379 -13.65 13.83 -0.14
N GLU A 380 -13.36 14.26 -1.38
CA GLU A 380 -12.45 13.60 -2.32
C GLU A 380 -11.13 14.37 -2.52
N LEU A 381 -10.72 15.19 -1.53
CA LEU A 381 -9.48 15.98 -1.62
C LEU A 381 -8.22 15.12 -1.66
N VAL A 382 -8.21 13.95 -1.03
CA VAL A 382 -7.09 13.00 -1.10
C VAL A 382 -6.92 12.50 -2.53
N LEU A 383 -8.02 12.15 -3.21
CA LEU A 383 -8.04 11.79 -4.62
C LEU A 383 -7.51 12.93 -5.51
N ALA A 384 -7.98 14.17 -5.31
CA ALA A 384 -7.48 15.33 -6.02
C ALA A 384 -5.98 15.55 -5.80
N HIS A 385 -5.49 15.30 -4.59
CA HIS A 385 -4.08 15.38 -4.25
C HIS A 385 -3.24 14.31 -4.96
N HIS A 386 -3.71 13.07 -5.00
CA HIS A 386 -3.07 11.99 -5.75
C HIS A 386 -2.79 12.40 -7.22
N TYR A 387 -3.80 12.93 -7.90
CA TYR A 387 -3.62 13.39 -9.28
C TYR A 387 -2.70 14.60 -9.41
N ARG A 388 -2.74 15.53 -8.45
CA ARG A 388 -1.81 16.66 -8.41
C ARG A 388 -0.35 16.19 -8.31
N VAL A 389 -0.06 15.26 -7.39
CA VAL A 389 1.29 14.70 -7.21
C VAL A 389 1.73 13.93 -8.47
N SER A 390 0.83 13.13 -9.04
CA SER A 390 1.10 12.41 -10.27
C SER A 390 1.44 13.36 -11.43
N GLU A 391 0.68 14.44 -11.62
CA GLU A 391 0.94 15.46 -12.65
C GLU A 391 2.28 16.17 -12.42
N GLN A 392 2.62 16.51 -11.19
CA GLN A 392 3.91 17.11 -10.85
C GLN A 392 5.08 16.20 -11.22
N MET A 393 5.00 14.91 -10.88
CA MET A 393 6.04 13.94 -11.22
C MET A 393 6.13 13.66 -12.73
N LEU A 394 5.01 13.63 -13.43
CA LEU A 394 4.98 13.44 -14.88
C LEU A 394 5.55 14.65 -15.64
N SER A 395 5.55 15.84 -15.03
CA SER A 395 6.04 17.09 -15.62
C SER A 395 7.51 17.36 -15.29
N ALA A 396 8.07 16.75 -14.23
CA ALA A 396 9.47 16.84 -13.85
C ALA A 396 10.35 15.97 -14.77
#